data_47577be1d8af407561a930bcac0e3801
#
_entry.id   47577be1d8af407561a930bcac0e3801
#
_cell.length_a   1.000
_cell.length_b   1.000
_cell.length_c   1.000
_cell.angle_alpha   90.00
_cell.angle_beta   90.00
_cell.angle_gamma   90.00
#
_symmetry.space_group_name_H-M   'P 1'
#
loop_
_entity.id
_entity.type
_entity.pdbx_description
1 polymer ?
#
loop_
_entity_poly.entity_id
_entity_poly.type
_entity_poly.pdbx_seq_one_letter_code
_entity_poly.pdbx_strand_id
1 'polypeptide(L)'
;MHDDGRGTRPEGGDAPQEAGAPLPSGGDGGGAAVIVRAPTEARNSGTHDIDLLPALDVLRQINAEDVTVPGAVGAVLPELARAVELGVAALESGAAIHYFGAGTSGRIAAQDAAELPPTYGVPASWVVAHHAGGGEALARAVEGIEDDWESGRADAAGIAPGSLAVGLAASGRTPYVGGALEAARERSAATVLISANPQAPLAREADVHVGMATGAEVIAGSTRMKAGTAQKLALNAFSTAVMVRMGRTYSNLMVGVDATNGKLRGRVVTILTQATGLDERVCARALSAAGGDTRVALVSLLADVDADTAARALGEARGRVRPALAGLGLPGQVAPE
;
A
#
# COMPACT_ATOMS: atom_id res chain seq x y z
N MET A 1 29.37 -30.63 -60.20
CA MET A 1 29.32 -29.21 -60.52
C MET A 1 28.32 -28.65 -59.51
N HIS A 2 28.77 -28.29 -58.35
CA HIS A 2 29.19 -26.97 -57.86
C HIS A 2 28.09 -25.91 -58.00
N ASP A 3 27.45 -25.51 -56.92
CA ASP A 3 27.73 -24.22 -56.34
C ASP A 3 27.21 -24.10 -54.91
N ASP A 4 28.10 -23.64 -54.00
CA ASP A 4 27.87 -23.29 -52.59
C ASP A 4 27.35 -21.87 -52.53
N GLY A 5 26.21 -21.64 -51.94
CA GLY A 5 25.66 -20.32 -51.61
C GLY A 5 25.53 -20.13 -50.11
N ARG A 6 26.61 -19.76 -49.40
CA ARG A 6 26.57 -19.30 -48.02
C ARG A 6 25.94 -17.91 -47.93
N GLY A 7 24.74 -17.80 -47.41
CA GLY A 7 24.10 -16.53 -47.04
C GLY A 7 24.48 -16.17 -45.58
N THR A 8 25.19 -15.09 -45.44
CA THR A 8 25.60 -14.43 -44.20
C THR A 8 24.37 -13.91 -43.42
N ARG A 9 24.32 -14.23 -42.14
CA ARG A 9 23.41 -13.61 -41.16
C ARG A 9 23.79 -12.14 -40.95
N PRO A 10 22.85 -11.20 -40.86
CA PRO A 10 23.15 -9.87 -40.36
C PRO A 10 23.26 -9.92 -38.83
N GLU A 11 24.35 -9.38 -38.31
CA GLU A 11 24.61 -9.12 -36.91
C GLU A 11 23.55 -8.16 -36.35
N GLY A 12 23.03 -8.50 -35.17
CA GLY A 12 22.13 -7.65 -34.40
C GLY A 12 22.88 -6.42 -33.89
N GLY A 13 22.54 -5.27 -34.43
CA GLY A 13 22.95 -4.00 -33.87
C GLY A 13 22.19 -3.71 -32.62
N ASP A 14 22.89 -3.58 -31.46
CA ASP A 14 22.39 -3.00 -30.25
C ASP A 14 21.90 -1.57 -30.52
N ALA A 15 20.60 -1.33 -30.38
CA ALA A 15 20.06 0.02 -30.37
C ALA A 15 20.47 0.69 -29.07
N PRO A 16 20.97 1.94 -29.08
CA PRO A 16 21.31 2.65 -27.87
C PRO A 16 20.06 2.90 -27.01
N GLN A 17 20.13 2.54 -25.72
CA GLN A 17 19.16 2.91 -24.72
C GLN A 17 19.13 4.44 -24.58
N GLU A 18 18.14 5.09 -25.18
CA GLU A 18 17.90 6.51 -24.93
C GLU A 18 17.50 6.73 -23.50
N ALA A 19 18.31 7.47 -22.77
CA ALA A 19 18.03 8.00 -21.44
C ALA A 19 16.70 8.76 -21.46
N GLY A 20 15.84 8.48 -20.50
CA GLY A 20 14.48 9.04 -20.40
C GLY A 20 14.50 10.57 -20.51
N ALA A 21 13.56 11.10 -21.31
CA ALA A 21 13.36 12.53 -21.46
C ALA A 21 13.08 13.20 -20.10
N PRO A 22 13.58 14.42 -19.84
CA PRO A 22 13.35 15.14 -18.61
C PRO A 22 11.86 15.44 -18.42
N LEU A 23 11.41 15.45 -17.16
CA LEU A 23 10.06 15.88 -16.80
C LEU A 23 9.88 17.36 -17.15
N PRO A 24 8.68 17.80 -17.58
CA PRO A 24 8.44 19.21 -17.82
C PRO A 24 8.50 19.98 -16.48
N SER A 25 9.40 20.95 -16.39
CA SER A 25 9.37 21.97 -15.36
C SER A 25 8.16 22.88 -15.61
N GLY A 26 7.37 23.17 -14.57
CA GLY A 26 6.12 23.93 -14.66
C GLY A 26 6.29 25.25 -15.42
N GLY A 27 5.44 25.45 -16.42
CA GLY A 27 5.36 26.67 -17.22
C GLY A 27 4.37 26.54 -18.38
N ASP A 28 3.35 27.37 -18.37
CA ASP A 28 2.41 27.77 -19.40
C ASP A 28 1.44 26.72 -20.00
N GLY A 29 0.16 26.97 -19.74
CA GLY A 29 -0.99 26.25 -20.29
C GLY A 29 -1.10 26.34 -21.81
N GLY A 30 -0.63 25.31 -22.49
CA GLY A 30 -0.66 25.14 -23.94
C GLY A 30 0.28 24.02 -24.36
N GLY A 31 0.43 22.98 -23.53
CA GLY A 31 1.40 21.91 -23.71
C GLY A 31 1.14 21.09 -24.97
N ALA A 32 2.18 20.93 -25.81
CA ALA A 32 2.20 19.94 -26.87
C ALA A 32 1.88 18.55 -26.29
N ALA A 33 1.08 17.75 -27.01
CA ALA A 33 0.72 16.40 -26.57
C ALA A 33 1.99 15.58 -26.32
N VAL A 34 2.17 15.14 -25.07
CA VAL A 34 3.30 14.30 -24.67
C VAL A 34 2.95 12.84 -24.92
N ILE A 35 3.68 12.18 -25.80
CA ILE A 35 3.51 10.74 -26.00
C ILE A 35 4.01 10.00 -24.77
N VAL A 36 3.10 9.40 -24.02
CA VAL A 36 3.44 8.60 -22.83
C VAL A 36 3.91 7.23 -23.27
N ARG A 37 5.20 6.94 -23.09
CA ARG A 37 5.78 5.61 -23.32
C ARG A 37 5.93 4.88 -21.99
N ALA A 38 4.83 4.35 -21.47
CA ALA A 38 4.84 3.47 -20.30
C ALA A 38 4.38 2.07 -20.71
N PRO A 39 4.80 1.00 -20.04
CA PRO A 39 4.33 -0.36 -20.33
C PRO A 39 2.81 -0.48 -20.30
N THR A 40 2.13 0.26 -19.41
CA THR A 40 0.68 0.31 -19.28
C THR A 40 -0.05 0.93 -20.46
N GLU A 41 0.63 1.75 -21.28
CA GLU A 41 0.09 2.38 -22.50
C GLU A 41 0.26 1.52 -23.75
N ALA A 42 1.07 0.47 -23.67
CA ALA A 42 1.27 -0.45 -24.78
C ALA A 42 -0.01 -1.22 -25.13
N ARG A 43 -0.22 -1.52 -26.40
CA ARG A 43 -1.29 -2.43 -26.81
C ARG A 43 -0.94 -3.86 -26.40
N ASN A 44 -1.89 -4.52 -25.73
CA ASN A 44 -1.76 -5.93 -25.40
C ASN A 44 -1.98 -6.78 -26.66
N SER A 45 -0.98 -7.56 -27.06
CA SER A 45 -1.05 -8.41 -28.25
C SER A 45 -2.07 -9.55 -28.14
N GLY A 46 -2.43 -9.94 -26.92
CA GLY A 46 -3.42 -10.99 -26.65
C GLY A 46 -4.87 -10.52 -26.71
N THR A 47 -5.13 -9.20 -26.77
CA THR A 47 -6.49 -8.65 -26.66
C THR A 47 -6.89 -7.71 -27.79
N HIS A 48 -6.25 -7.84 -28.97
CA HIS A 48 -6.47 -6.93 -30.10
C HIS A 48 -7.93 -6.90 -30.60
N ASP A 49 -8.61 -8.04 -30.56
CA ASP A 49 -9.96 -8.23 -31.08
C ASP A 49 -11.00 -8.42 -29.97
N ILE A 50 -10.69 -7.91 -28.75
CA ILE A 50 -11.54 -8.09 -27.57
C ILE A 50 -12.95 -7.51 -27.76
N ASP A 51 -13.10 -6.45 -28.54
CA ASP A 51 -14.34 -5.78 -28.89
C ASP A 51 -15.27 -6.64 -29.76
N LEU A 52 -14.76 -7.68 -30.42
CA LEU A 52 -15.52 -8.62 -31.24
C LEU A 52 -16.02 -9.83 -30.43
N LEU A 53 -15.59 -9.98 -29.18
CA LEU A 53 -15.85 -11.18 -28.39
C LEU A 53 -17.20 -11.13 -27.66
N PRO A 54 -17.87 -12.30 -27.48
CA PRO A 54 -18.97 -12.42 -26.54
C PRO A 54 -18.54 -12.08 -25.09
N ALA A 55 -19.45 -11.58 -24.29
CA ALA A 55 -19.17 -11.12 -22.93
C ALA A 55 -18.38 -12.14 -22.06
N LEU A 56 -18.69 -13.44 -22.17
CA LEU A 56 -17.97 -14.47 -21.42
C LEU A 56 -16.48 -14.54 -21.82
N ASP A 57 -16.18 -14.40 -23.09
CA ASP A 57 -14.80 -14.47 -23.59
C ASP A 57 -14.03 -13.19 -23.26
N VAL A 58 -14.70 -12.03 -23.29
CA VAL A 58 -14.14 -10.77 -22.72
C VAL A 58 -13.74 -10.96 -21.26
N LEU A 59 -14.65 -11.52 -20.42
CA LEU A 59 -14.37 -11.77 -19.00
C LEU A 59 -13.23 -12.78 -18.81
N ARG A 60 -13.15 -13.81 -19.64
CA ARG A 60 -12.05 -14.79 -19.61
C ARG A 60 -10.70 -14.14 -19.91
N GLN A 61 -10.63 -13.25 -20.91
CA GLN A 61 -9.40 -12.52 -21.21
C GLN A 61 -8.99 -11.59 -20.08
N ILE A 62 -9.93 -10.82 -19.50
CA ILE A 62 -9.66 -9.97 -18.33
C ILE A 62 -9.10 -10.82 -17.19
N ASN A 63 -9.76 -11.91 -16.85
CA ASN A 63 -9.32 -12.76 -15.75
C ASN A 63 -7.95 -13.41 -16.00
N ALA A 64 -7.66 -13.82 -17.23
CA ALA A 64 -6.36 -14.38 -17.61
C ALA A 64 -5.21 -13.36 -17.43
N GLU A 65 -5.45 -12.11 -17.78
CA GLU A 65 -4.49 -11.02 -17.55
C GLU A 65 -4.32 -10.71 -16.05
N ASP A 66 -5.43 -10.65 -15.30
CA ASP A 66 -5.41 -10.34 -13.86
C ASP A 66 -4.64 -11.39 -13.03
N VAL A 67 -4.64 -12.67 -13.46
CA VAL A 67 -3.86 -13.75 -12.81
C VAL A 67 -2.35 -13.44 -12.75
N THR A 68 -1.83 -12.61 -13.64
CA THR A 68 -0.41 -12.23 -13.65
C THR A 68 -0.03 -11.25 -12.53
N VAL A 69 -0.99 -10.51 -11.99
CA VAL A 69 -0.76 -9.41 -11.04
C VAL A 69 -0.13 -9.86 -9.72
N PRO A 70 -0.59 -10.94 -9.05
CA PRO A 70 0.05 -11.42 -7.82
C PRO A 70 1.53 -11.76 -8.00
N GLY A 71 1.90 -12.32 -9.16
CA GLY A 71 3.30 -12.60 -9.51
C GLY A 71 4.14 -11.33 -9.64
N ALA A 72 3.60 -10.29 -10.28
CA ALA A 72 4.27 -9.00 -10.43
C ALA A 72 4.49 -8.30 -9.08
N VAL A 73 3.52 -8.40 -8.15
CA VAL A 73 3.69 -7.91 -6.77
C VAL A 73 4.69 -8.77 -5.99
N GLY A 74 4.63 -10.11 -6.15
CA GLY A 74 5.56 -11.05 -5.51
C GLY A 74 7.04 -10.77 -5.85
N ALA A 75 7.30 -10.31 -7.06
CA ALA A 75 8.66 -10.00 -7.52
C ALA A 75 9.29 -8.77 -6.83
N VAL A 76 8.49 -7.88 -6.21
CA VAL A 76 8.94 -6.63 -5.58
C VAL A 76 8.74 -6.63 -4.05
N LEU A 77 8.54 -7.79 -3.44
CA LEU A 77 8.40 -7.91 -1.98
C LEU A 77 9.61 -7.41 -1.19
N PRO A 78 10.87 -7.55 -1.65
CA PRO A 78 12.02 -6.97 -0.94
C PRO A 78 11.95 -5.44 -0.85
N GLU A 79 11.58 -4.75 -1.94
CA GLU A 79 11.38 -3.30 -1.97
C GLU A 79 10.21 -2.90 -1.08
N LEU A 80 9.12 -3.66 -1.14
CA LEU A 80 7.94 -3.43 -0.30
C LEU A 80 8.28 -3.60 1.19
N ALA A 81 9.10 -4.59 1.55
CA ALA A 81 9.58 -4.77 2.92
C ALA A 81 10.41 -3.57 3.40
N ARG A 82 11.27 -3.00 2.55
CA ARG A 82 11.99 -1.76 2.89
C ARG A 82 11.03 -0.60 3.12
N ALA A 83 9.99 -0.45 2.30
CA ALA A 83 8.95 0.55 2.51
C ALA A 83 8.22 0.35 3.85
N VAL A 84 7.92 -0.91 4.24
CA VAL A 84 7.32 -1.24 5.55
C VAL A 84 8.21 -0.78 6.70
N GLU A 85 9.53 -1.00 6.66
CA GLU A 85 10.45 -0.53 7.71
C GLU A 85 10.44 1.00 7.84
N LEU A 86 10.37 1.73 6.71
CA LEU A 86 10.22 3.20 6.74
C LEU A 86 8.88 3.62 7.37
N GLY A 87 7.79 2.93 7.06
CA GLY A 87 6.48 3.20 7.66
C GLY A 87 6.46 2.94 9.16
N VAL A 88 7.06 1.85 9.62
CA VAL A 88 7.22 1.54 11.05
C VAL A 88 8.05 2.62 11.75
N ALA A 89 9.18 3.01 11.17
CA ALA A 89 10.05 4.05 11.74
C ALA A 89 9.33 5.39 11.87
N ALA A 90 8.53 5.80 10.87
CA ALA A 90 7.72 7.01 10.92
C ALA A 90 6.72 6.96 12.10
N LEU A 91 5.95 5.89 12.23
CA LEU A 91 4.95 5.76 13.31
C LEU A 91 5.59 5.61 14.69
N GLU A 92 6.73 4.93 14.82
CA GLU A 92 7.46 4.80 16.09
C GLU A 92 8.08 6.12 16.55
N SER A 93 8.44 7.02 15.63
CA SER A 93 8.89 8.37 15.94
C SER A 93 7.75 9.33 16.34
N GLY A 94 6.50 8.91 16.22
CA GLY A 94 5.32 9.75 16.44
C GLY A 94 4.91 10.59 15.24
N ALA A 95 5.55 10.37 14.08
CA ALA A 95 5.17 10.99 12.82
C ALA A 95 4.06 10.18 12.11
N ALA A 96 3.74 10.50 10.87
CA ALA A 96 2.64 9.89 10.12
C ALA A 96 3.10 9.32 8.77
N ILE A 97 2.25 8.49 8.18
CA ILE A 97 2.37 8.04 6.80
C ILE A 97 1.38 8.85 5.96
N HIS A 98 1.84 9.40 4.84
CA HIS A 98 1.02 10.17 3.93
C HIS A 98 0.99 9.50 2.56
N TYR A 99 -0.20 9.19 2.06
CA TYR A 99 -0.40 8.67 0.71
C TYR A 99 -0.75 9.80 -0.25
N PHE A 100 -0.17 9.77 -1.45
CA PHE A 100 -0.44 10.75 -2.51
C PHE A 100 -0.78 10.02 -3.80
N GLY A 101 -1.89 10.39 -4.43
CA GLY A 101 -2.30 9.78 -5.68
C GLY A 101 -3.40 10.56 -6.40
N ALA A 102 -3.51 10.33 -7.70
CA ALA A 102 -4.57 10.89 -8.54
C ALA A 102 -5.46 9.76 -9.09
N GLY A 103 -6.70 10.08 -9.43
CA GLY A 103 -7.62 9.15 -10.05
C GLY A 103 -7.79 7.84 -9.28
N THR A 104 -7.63 6.70 -9.96
CA THR A 104 -7.72 5.36 -9.34
C THR A 104 -6.69 5.16 -8.24
N SER A 105 -5.45 5.60 -8.43
CA SER A 105 -4.38 5.47 -7.43
C SER A 105 -4.72 6.21 -6.14
N GLY A 106 -5.25 7.43 -6.23
CA GLY A 106 -5.68 8.21 -5.07
C GLY A 106 -6.90 7.61 -4.36
N ARG A 107 -7.84 7.00 -5.11
CA ARG A 107 -8.99 6.30 -4.51
C ARG A 107 -8.58 5.05 -3.74
N ILE A 108 -7.64 4.28 -4.26
CA ILE A 108 -7.06 3.11 -3.57
C ILE A 108 -6.36 3.56 -2.28
N ALA A 109 -5.60 4.65 -2.33
CA ALA A 109 -4.94 5.26 -1.18
C ALA A 109 -5.95 5.68 -0.09
N ALA A 110 -7.01 6.37 -0.49
CA ALA A 110 -8.06 6.82 0.42
C ALA A 110 -8.82 5.64 1.06
N GLN A 111 -9.10 4.59 0.28
CA GLN A 111 -9.74 3.38 0.78
C GLN A 111 -8.88 2.69 1.83
N ASP A 112 -7.59 2.43 1.54
CA ASP A 112 -6.69 1.76 2.47
C ASP A 112 -6.56 2.55 3.78
N ALA A 113 -6.33 3.86 3.72
CA ALA A 113 -6.22 4.72 4.90
C ALA A 113 -7.51 4.73 5.75
N ALA A 114 -8.69 4.76 5.11
CA ALA A 114 -9.98 4.78 5.80
C ALA A 114 -10.30 3.47 6.53
N GLU A 115 -9.76 2.34 6.09
CA GLU A 115 -10.02 1.02 6.68
C GLU A 115 -9.11 0.68 7.87
N LEU A 116 -8.00 1.40 8.07
CA LEU A 116 -7.05 1.11 9.16
C LEU A 116 -7.62 1.40 10.57
N PRO A 117 -8.29 2.54 10.83
CA PRO A 117 -8.87 2.81 12.14
C PRO A 117 -9.87 1.73 12.60
N PRO A 118 -10.88 1.34 11.81
CA PRO A 118 -11.85 0.32 12.25
C PRO A 118 -11.26 -1.09 12.33
N THR A 119 -10.14 -1.36 11.62
CA THR A 119 -9.51 -2.69 11.59
C THR A 119 -8.50 -2.87 12.72
N TYR A 120 -7.68 -1.85 12.98
CA TYR A 120 -6.54 -1.95 13.88
C TYR A 120 -6.64 -1.05 15.13
N GLY A 121 -7.72 -0.27 15.28
CA GLY A 121 -7.90 0.67 16.39
C GLY A 121 -6.79 1.72 16.47
N VAL A 122 -6.39 2.24 15.30
CA VAL A 122 -5.36 3.27 15.20
C VAL A 122 -5.97 4.64 14.93
N PRO A 123 -5.35 5.74 15.37
CA PRO A 123 -5.80 7.08 15.02
C PRO A 123 -5.81 7.27 13.50
N ALA A 124 -6.84 7.95 12.97
CA ALA A 124 -6.89 8.30 11.55
C ALA A 124 -5.70 9.18 11.10
N SER A 125 -5.05 9.85 12.03
CA SER A 125 -3.85 10.64 11.78
C SER A 125 -2.57 9.82 11.54
N TRP A 126 -2.59 8.50 11.76
CA TRP A 126 -1.43 7.67 11.50
C TRP A 126 -1.17 7.47 10.02
N VAL A 127 -2.26 7.36 9.24
CA VAL A 127 -2.18 7.22 7.79
C VAL A 127 -3.17 8.18 7.16
N VAL A 128 -2.68 9.14 6.41
CA VAL A 128 -3.47 10.21 5.79
C VAL A 128 -3.35 10.10 4.28
N ALA A 129 -4.48 10.05 3.58
CA ALA A 129 -4.50 10.03 2.12
C ALA A 129 -4.81 11.43 1.56
N HIS A 130 -3.99 11.84 0.59
CA HIS A 130 -4.14 13.04 -0.21
C HIS A 130 -4.50 12.64 -1.64
N HIS A 131 -5.62 13.13 -2.13
CA HIS A 131 -6.10 12.86 -3.48
C HIS A 131 -6.02 14.15 -4.30
N ALA A 132 -5.37 14.09 -5.46
CA ALA A 132 -5.33 15.22 -6.39
C ALA A 132 -6.75 15.74 -6.66
N GLY A 133 -6.99 17.05 -6.39
CA GLY A 133 -8.31 17.66 -6.48
C GLY A 133 -9.22 17.42 -5.27
N GLY A 134 -8.72 16.82 -4.18
CA GLY A 134 -9.41 16.69 -2.90
C GLY A 134 -10.65 15.80 -2.93
N GLY A 135 -11.60 16.08 -2.04
CA GLY A 135 -12.79 15.23 -1.81
C GLY A 135 -13.73 15.11 -3.01
N GLU A 136 -13.86 16.13 -3.85
CA GLU A 136 -14.70 16.05 -5.05
C GLU A 136 -14.16 15.05 -6.06
N ALA A 137 -12.85 15.02 -6.25
CA ALA A 137 -12.18 14.13 -7.19
C ALA A 137 -12.18 12.66 -6.74
N LEU A 138 -12.45 12.37 -5.47
CA LEU A 138 -12.71 11.00 -4.99
C LEU A 138 -13.99 10.42 -5.59
N ALA A 139 -15.05 11.23 -5.72
CA ALA A 139 -16.36 10.78 -6.19
C ALA A 139 -16.52 10.89 -7.71
N ARG A 140 -15.81 11.82 -8.37
CA ARG A 140 -15.93 12.09 -9.80
C ARG A 140 -14.56 12.15 -10.45
N ALA A 141 -14.49 11.88 -11.76
CA ALA A 141 -13.31 12.17 -12.55
C ALA A 141 -13.20 13.69 -12.74
N VAL A 142 -12.07 14.27 -12.39
CA VAL A 142 -11.73 15.67 -12.67
C VAL A 142 -10.46 15.63 -13.53
N GLU A 143 -10.54 16.21 -14.71
CA GLU A 143 -9.44 16.19 -15.66
C GLU A 143 -8.37 17.23 -15.34
N GLY A 144 -7.12 16.95 -15.69
CA GLY A 144 -5.99 17.88 -15.59
C GLY A 144 -5.40 18.09 -14.20
N ILE A 145 -6.06 17.64 -13.13
CA ILE A 145 -5.54 17.79 -11.75
C ILE A 145 -4.32 16.93 -11.44
N GLU A 146 -4.14 15.84 -12.18
CA GLU A 146 -3.00 14.96 -12.03
C GLU A 146 -1.70 15.56 -12.58
N ASP A 147 -1.82 16.55 -13.48
CA ASP A 147 -0.71 17.25 -14.12
C ASP A 147 -0.17 18.43 -13.28
N ASP A 148 -0.86 18.77 -12.19
CA ASP A 148 -0.50 19.91 -11.34
C ASP A 148 0.56 19.51 -10.29
N TRP A 149 1.82 19.79 -10.61
CA TRP A 149 2.98 19.58 -9.73
C TRP A 149 2.89 20.42 -8.45
N GLU A 150 2.51 21.71 -8.57
CA GLU A 150 2.45 22.62 -7.43
C GLU A 150 1.35 22.24 -6.45
N SER A 151 0.23 21.72 -6.92
CA SER A 151 -0.81 21.16 -6.06
C SER A 151 -0.28 19.98 -5.22
N GLY A 152 0.53 19.10 -5.80
CA GLY A 152 1.20 18.03 -5.07
C GLY A 152 2.15 18.55 -3.98
N ARG A 153 2.94 19.58 -4.31
CA ARG A 153 3.82 20.25 -3.32
C ARG A 153 3.03 20.88 -2.18
N ALA A 154 1.92 21.55 -2.51
CA ALA A 154 1.06 22.20 -1.52
C ALA A 154 0.43 21.19 -0.55
N ASP A 155 -0.06 20.06 -1.04
CA ASP A 155 -0.64 18.99 -0.22
C ASP A 155 0.40 18.34 0.71
N ALA A 156 1.67 18.30 0.30
CA ALA A 156 2.77 17.79 1.12
C ALA A 156 3.41 18.84 2.04
N ALA A 157 3.05 20.13 1.91
CA ALA A 157 3.68 21.22 2.67
C ALA A 157 3.52 21.10 4.19
N GLY A 158 2.50 20.40 4.67
CA GLY A 158 2.22 20.17 6.10
C GLY A 158 2.87 18.93 6.71
N ILE A 159 3.63 18.14 5.96
CA ILE A 159 4.25 16.90 6.45
C ILE A 159 5.30 17.21 7.50
N ALA A 160 5.24 16.52 8.63
CA ALA A 160 6.26 16.63 9.69
C ALA A 160 7.57 15.92 9.31
N PRO A 161 8.74 16.40 9.76
CA PRO A 161 10.00 15.66 9.63
C PRO A 161 9.87 14.24 10.22
N GLY A 162 10.50 13.26 9.59
CA GLY A 162 10.42 11.86 10.01
C GLY A 162 9.17 11.12 9.56
N SER A 163 8.22 11.79 8.89
CA SER A 163 7.07 11.12 8.23
C SER A 163 7.51 10.26 7.05
N LEU A 164 6.59 9.45 6.54
CA LEU A 164 6.75 8.73 5.29
C LEU A 164 5.74 9.25 4.26
N ALA A 165 6.20 9.66 3.09
CA ALA A 165 5.37 9.96 1.92
C ALA A 165 5.38 8.79 0.95
N VAL A 166 4.20 8.24 0.63
CA VAL A 166 4.01 7.16 -0.33
C VAL A 166 3.25 7.69 -1.53
N GLY A 167 3.93 7.84 -2.65
CA GLY A 167 3.34 8.22 -3.92
C GLY A 167 2.79 7.00 -4.68
N LEU A 168 1.57 7.08 -5.18
CA LEU A 168 0.95 6.05 -6.01
C LEU A 168 0.71 6.60 -7.43
N ALA A 169 1.40 6.05 -8.41
CA ALA A 169 1.28 6.46 -9.81
C ALA A 169 1.44 5.24 -10.73
N ALA A 170 0.38 4.82 -11.44
CA ALA A 170 0.42 3.63 -12.28
C ALA A 170 1.55 3.69 -13.32
N SER A 171 1.63 4.75 -14.12
CA SER A 171 2.70 4.99 -15.09
C SER A 171 4.04 5.40 -14.43
N GLY A 172 4.00 5.82 -13.17
CA GLY A 172 5.15 6.39 -12.46
C GLY A 172 5.58 7.77 -12.97
N ARG A 173 4.65 8.55 -13.57
CA ARG A 173 4.93 9.86 -14.19
C ARG A 173 4.09 11.02 -13.66
N THR A 174 3.03 10.75 -12.91
CA THR A 174 2.02 11.71 -12.45
C THR A 174 2.66 12.93 -11.79
N PRO A 175 2.58 14.14 -12.36
CA PRO A 175 3.25 15.34 -11.84
C PRO A 175 2.85 15.67 -10.42
N TYR A 176 1.57 15.59 -10.07
CA TYR A 176 1.08 15.75 -8.69
C TYR A 176 1.85 14.88 -7.68
N VAL A 177 2.06 13.60 -8.00
CA VAL A 177 2.80 12.68 -7.12
C VAL A 177 4.28 13.09 -7.02
N GLY A 178 4.87 13.52 -8.15
CA GLY A 178 6.24 14.02 -8.18
C GLY A 178 6.45 15.22 -7.27
N GLY A 179 5.57 16.22 -7.37
CA GLY A 179 5.60 17.41 -6.51
C GLY A 179 5.44 17.09 -5.04
N ALA A 180 4.55 16.14 -4.70
CA ALA A 180 4.36 15.70 -3.32
C ALA A 180 5.61 15.01 -2.75
N LEU A 181 6.23 14.09 -3.50
CA LEU A 181 7.46 13.40 -3.05
C LEU A 181 8.64 14.36 -2.91
N GLU A 182 8.80 15.30 -3.85
CA GLU A 182 9.83 16.34 -3.76
C GLU A 182 9.68 17.18 -2.50
N ALA A 183 8.48 17.75 -2.27
CA ALA A 183 8.21 18.57 -1.09
C ALA A 183 8.35 17.78 0.23
N ALA A 184 7.94 16.51 0.26
CA ALA A 184 8.13 15.65 1.42
C ALA A 184 9.61 15.44 1.75
N ARG A 185 10.45 15.19 0.74
CA ARG A 185 11.91 15.05 0.91
C ARG A 185 12.57 16.33 1.40
N GLU A 186 12.18 17.49 0.89
CA GLU A 186 12.64 18.80 1.38
C GLU A 186 12.35 19.00 2.88
N ARG A 187 11.33 18.33 3.40
CA ARG A 187 10.93 18.34 4.81
C ARG A 187 11.53 17.20 5.63
N SER A 188 12.51 16.50 5.09
CA SER A 188 13.15 15.34 5.74
C SER A 188 12.19 14.20 6.06
N ALA A 189 11.17 14.00 5.24
CA ALA A 189 10.36 12.79 5.22
C ALA A 189 10.99 11.75 4.30
N ALA A 190 10.88 10.47 4.65
CA ALA A 190 11.24 9.38 3.76
C ALA A 190 10.20 9.28 2.62
N THR A 191 10.62 8.76 1.46
CA THR A 191 9.77 8.71 0.28
C THR A 191 9.72 7.32 -0.35
N VAL A 192 8.53 6.89 -0.75
CA VAL A 192 8.26 5.63 -1.45
C VAL A 192 7.43 5.92 -2.69
N LEU A 193 7.76 5.31 -3.81
CA LEU A 193 6.93 5.30 -5.01
C LEU A 193 6.39 3.88 -5.25
N ILE A 194 5.08 3.73 -5.39
CA ILE A 194 4.42 2.48 -5.82
C ILE A 194 3.89 2.70 -7.24
N SER A 195 4.41 1.93 -8.21
CA SER A 195 4.04 2.08 -9.61
C SER A 195 3.86 0.73 -10.32
N ALA A 196 3.15 0.73 -11.45
CA ALA A 196 3.04 -0.40 -12.37
C ALA A 196 4.09 -0.34 -13.51
N ASN A 197 5.16 0.41 -13.27
CA ASN A 197 6.25 0.61 -14.23
C ASN A 197 7.60 0.47 -13.51
N PRO A 198 8.37 -0.61 -13.76
CA PRO A 198 9.69 -0.79 -13.17
C PRO A 198 10.70 0.33 -13.56
N GLN A 199 10.45 1.04 -14.66
CA GLN A 199 11.27 2.15 -15.15
C GLN A 199 10.57 3.49 -14.95
N ALA A 200 9.85 3.66 -13.85
CA ALA A 200 9.12 4.87 -13.52
C ALA A 200 10.05 6.10 -13.47
N PRO A 201 9.78 7.18 -14.23
CA PRO A 201 10.61 8.39 -14.18
C PRO A 201 10.69 9.01 -12.79
N LEU A 202 9.62 8.92 -12.00
CA LEU A 202 9.59 9.43 -10.63
C LEU A 202 10.35 8.55 -9.62
N ALA A 203 10.90 7.40 -10.02
CA ALA A 203 11.69 6.54 -9.13
C ALA A 203 12.88 7.29 -8.48
N ARG A 204 13.43 8.27 -9.17
CA ARG A 204 14.53 9.13 -8.66
C ARG A 204 14.10 10.05 -7.51
N GLU A 205 12.81 10.30 -7.35
CA GLU A 205 12.24 11.12 -6.28
C GLU A 205 11.90 10.29 -5.03
N ALA A 206 12.17 8.99 -5.04
CA ALA A 206 11.84 8.08 -3.96
C ALA A 206 13.07 7.36 -3.40
N ASP A 207 13.15 7.22 -2.07
CA ASP A 207 14.17 6.39 -1.40
C ASP A 207 13.95 4.90 -1.67
N VAL A 208 12.68 4.51 -1.89
CA VAL A 208 12.28 3.16 -2.27
C VAL A 208 11.29 3.21 -3.42
N HIS A 209 11.59 2.51 -4.50
CA HIS A 209 10.67 2.31 -5.62
C HIS A 209 10.15 0.87 -5.64
N VAL A 210 8.82 0.71 -5.52
CA VAL A 210 8.08 -0.54 -5.67
C VAL A 210 7.50 -0.57 -7.09
N GLY A 211 8.31 -0.98 -8.04
CA GLY A 211 8.02 -0.94 -9.48
C GLY A 211 7.51 -2.29 -10.00
N MET A 212 6.21 -2.49 -10.04
CA MET A 212 5.57 -3.75 -10.42
C MET A 212 5.45 -3.88 -11.94
N ALA A 213 5.96 -4.97 -12.52
CA ALA A 213 5.91 -5.23 -13.96
C ALA A 213 4.56 -5.82 -14.38
N THR A 214 3.48 -5.03 -14.38
CA THR A 214 2.14 -5.50 -14.78
C THR A 214 1.97 -5.63 -16.29
N GLY A 215 2.83 -4.98 -17.08
CA GLY A 215 2.74 -4.99 -18.55
C GLY A 215 1.54 -4.20 -19.09
N ALA A 216 1.21 -4.48 -20.36
CA ALA A 216 0.10 -3.85 -21.06
C ALA A 216 -1.25 -4.25 -20.47
N GLU A 217 -2.17 -3.30 -20.37
CA GLU A 217 -3.54 -3.55 -19.91
C GLU A 217 -4.38 -4.30 -20.95
N VAL A 218 -5.45 -4.94 -20.52
CA VAL A 218 -6.45 -5.56 -21.43
C VAL A 218 -6.98 -4.54 -22.42
N ILE A 219 -7.27 -3.34 -21.93
CA ILE A 219 -7.58 -2.16 -22.73
C ILE A 219 -6.42 -1.19 -22.53
N ALA A 220 -5.69 -0.89 -23.59
CA ALA A 220 -4.49 -0.05 -23.53
C ALA A 220 -4.74 1.27 -22.78
N GLY A 221 -3.86 1.60 -21.83
CA GLY A 221 -3.96 2.81 -21.01
C GLY A 221 -5.00 2.75 -19.90
N SER A 222 -5.82 1.68 -19.78
CA SER A 222 -6.85 1.57 -18.74
C SER A 222 -6.27 1.10 -17.40
N THR A 223 -5.45 1.93 -16.77
CA THR A 223 -4.68 1.63 -15.55
C THR A 223 -5.52 1.39 -14.29
N ARG A 224 -6.85 1.53 -14.37
CA ARG A 224 -7.77 1.08 -13.32
C ARG A 224 -7.85 -0.45 -13.20
N MET A 225 -7.31 -1.20 -14.19
CA MET A 225 -7.34 -2.66 -14.28
C MET A 225 -6.15 -3.29 -13.55
N LYS A 226 -5.19 -3.92 -14.26
CA LYS A 226 -4.04 -4.61 -13.63
C LYS A 226 -3.19 -3.70 -12.77
N ALA A 227 -2.88 -2.49 -13.24
CA ALA A 227 -2.10 -1.52 -12.48
C ALA A 227 -2.81 -1.13 -11.18
N GLY A 228 -4.13 -0.86 -11.22
CA GLY A 228 -4.93 -0.58 -10.02
C GLY A 228 -4.97 -1.77 -9.07
N THR A 229 -5.18 -2.99 -9.58
CA THR A 229 -5.16 -4.24 -8.80
C THR A 229 -3.80 -4.45 -8.13
N ALA A 230 -2.70 -4.23 -8.84
CA ALA A 230 -1.34 -4.34 -8.31
C ALA A 230 -1.08 -3.31 -7.20
N GLN A 231 -1.48 -2.06 -7.39
CA GLN A 231 -1.37 -1.01 -6.38
C GLN A 231 -2.18 -1.35 -5.11
N LYS A 232 -3.41 -1.85 -5.28
CA LYS A 232 -4.24 -2.31 -4.16
C LYS A 232 -3.57 -3.44 -3.40
N LEU A 233 -3.04 -4.46 -4.08
CA LEU A 233 -2.34 -5.58 -3.43
C LEU A 233 -1.09 -5.10 -2.68
N ALA A 234 -0.27 -4.27 -3.32
CA ALA A 234 0.95 -3.74 -2.70
C ALA A 234 0.63 -2.85 -1.50
N LEU A 235 -0.36 -1.95 -1.61
CA LEU A 235 -0.71 -1.01 -0.55
C LEU A 235 -1.33 -1.72 0.66
N ASN A 236 -2.26 -2.66 0.44
CA ASN A 236 -2.82 -3.46 1.53
C ASN A 236 -1.77 -4.34 2.21
N ALA A 237 -0.82 -4.92 1.45
CA ALA A 237 0.28 -5.68 2.02
C ALA A 237 1.20 -4.78 2.86
N PHE A 238 1.52 -3.58 2.36
CA PHE A 238 2.31 -2.57 3.06
C PHE A 238 1.65 -2.17 4.38
N SER A 239 0.42 -1.67 4.33
CA SER A 239 -0.29 -1.16 5.51
C SER A 239 -0.53 -2.26 6.55
N THR A 240 -0.93 -3.46 6.11
CA THR A 240 -1.09 -4.62 7.00
C THR A 240 0.24 -4.99 7.66
N ALA A 241 1.33 -5.08 6.92
CA ALA A 241 2.64 -5.41 7.47
C ALA A 241 3.13 -4.35 8.47
N VAL A 242 2.91 -3.05 8.20
CA VAL A 242 3.18 -1.98 9.16
C VAL A 242 2.36 -2.19 10.44
N MET A 243 1.06 -2.47 10.34
CA MET A 243 0.22 -2.70 11.53
C MET A 243 0.64 -3.95 12.32
N VAL A 244 1.03 -5.03 11.65
CA VAL A 244 1.59 -6.23 12.30
C VAL A 244 2.88 -5.87 13.06
N ARG A 245 3.80 -5.15 12.44
CA ARG A 245 5.06 -4.72 13.06
C ARG A 245 4.84 -3.74 14.23
N MET A 246 3.81 -2.89 14.13
CA MET A 246 3.35 -2.01 15.21
C MET A 246 2.64 -2.73 16.35
N GLY A 247 2.47 -4.07 16.27
CA GLY A 247 1.85 -4.90 17.32
C GLY A 247 0.34 -4.75 17.41
N ARG A 248 -0.33 -4.40 16.30
CA ARG A 248 -1.79 -4.28 16.24
C ARG A 248 -2.49 -5.63 16.02
N THR A 249 -1.70 -6.70 15.93
CA THR A 249 -2.19 -8.08 15.85
C THR A 249 -1.57 -8.95 16.94
N TYR A 250 -2.25 -10.03 17.28
CA TYR A 250 -1.70 -11.16 18.05
C TYR A 250 -1.92 -12.44 17.23
N SER A 251 -0.84 -13.15 16.86
CA SER A 251 -0.89 -14.15 15.80
C SER A 251 -1.52 -13.52 14.54
N ASN A 252 -2.52 -14.15 13.93
CA ASN A 252 -3.29 -13.62 12.79
C ASN A 252 -4.63 -12.97 13.21
N LEU A 253 -4.78 -12.58 14.49
CA LEU A 253 -5.99 -12.01 15.05
C LEU A 253 -5.85 -10.49 15.24
N MET A 254 -6.89 -9.74 14.88
CA MET A 254 -6.97 -8.29 15.07
C MET A 254 -7.28 -7.98 16.55
N VAL A 255 -6.28 -7.52 17.30
CA VAL A 255 -6.45 -7.21 18.74
C VAL A 255 -6.56 -5.72 19.05
N GLY A 256 -6.52 -4.87 18.00
CA GLY A 256 -6.69 -3.43 18.13
C GLY A 256 -8.14 -2.95 17.98
N VAL A 257 -9.11 -3.84 17.83
CA VAL A 257 -10.52 -3.46 17.62
C VAL A 257 -11.14 -2.96 18.90
N ASP A 258 -11.70 -1.74 18.85
CA ASP A 258 -12.49 -1.19 19.96
C ASP A 258 -13.91 -1.72 19.92
N ALA A 259 -14.37 -2.28 21.04
CA ALA A 259 -15.70 -2.88 21.18
C ALA A 259 -16.81 -1.83 21.34
N THR A 260 -16.95 -0.89 20.40
CA THR A 260 -17.84 0.27 20.50
C THR A 260 -19.33 -0.05 20.38
N ASN A 261 -19.70 -1.19 19.80
CA ASN A 261 -21.10 -1.63 19.68
C ASN A 261 -21.25 -3.13 19.94
N GLY A 262 -22.51 -3.61 20.04
CA GLY A 262 -22.81 -4.99 20.38
C GLY A 262 -22.21 -6.02 19.42
N LYS A 263 -22.22 -5.75 18.11
CA LYS A 263 -21.62 -6.62 17.09
C LYS A 263 -20.11 -6.71 17.25
N LEU A 264 -19.44 -5.57 17.49
CA LEU A 264 -18.00 -5.52 17.70
C LEU A 264 -17.60 -6.20 19.02
N ARG A 265 -18.40 -6.04 20.09
CA ARG A 265 -18.18 -6.80 21.35
C ARG A 265 -18.24 -8.31 21.14
N GLY A 266 -19.25 -8.81 20.41
CA GLY A 266 -19.32 -10.23 20.07
C GLY A 266 -18.09 -10.71 19.29
N ARG A 267 -17.64 -9.94 18.31
CA ARG A 267 -16.42 -10.23 17.53
C ARG A 267 -15.17 -10.30 18.41
N VAL A 268 -15.02 -9.35 19.34
CA VAL A 268 -13.89 -9.32 20.29
C VAL A 268 -13.90 -10.55 21.20
N VAL A 269 -15.06 -10.95 21.72
CA VAL A 269 -15.16 -12.17 22.54
C VAL A 269 -14.72 -13.40 21.72
N THR A 270 -15.15 -13.51 20.47
CA THR A 270 -14.70 -14.59 19.58
C THR A 270 -13.18 -14.57 19.37
N ILE A 271 -12.58 -13.39 19.18
CA ILE A 271 -11.12 -13.23 19.04
C ILE A 271 -10.40 -13.69 20.32
N LEU A 272 -10.89 -13.28 21.50
CA LEU A 272 -10.32 -13.70 22.79
C LEU A 272 -10.41 -15.21 22.99
N THR A 273 -11.57 -15.81 22.67
CA THR A 273 -11.77 -17.27 22.72
C THR A 273 -10.80 -18.01 21.80
N GLN A 274 -10.63 -17.53 20.58
CA GLN A 274 -9.67 -18.12 19.61
C GLN A 274 -8.22 -17.97 20.06
N ALA A 275 -7.86 -16.84 20.65
CA ALA A 275 -6.51 -16.57 21.13
C ALA A 275 -6.12 -17.35 22.40
N THR A 276 -7.08 -17.65 23.27
CA THR A 276 -6.83 -18.21 24.59
C THR A 276 -7.31 -19.65 24.78
N GLY A 277 -8.26 -20.09 23.92
CA GLY A 277 -8.96 -21.38 24.11
C GLY A 277 -9.94 -21.39 25.28
N LEU A 278 -10.20 -20.25 25.94
CA LEU A 278 -11.08 -20.15 27.10
C LEU A 278 -12.55 -19.98 26.68
N ASP A 279 -13.47 -20.28 27.63
CA ASP A 279 -14.92 -20.13 27.45
C ASP A 279 -15.31 -18.66 27.16
N GLU A 280 -16.34 -18.46 26.32
CA GLU A 280 -16.84 -17.13 25.95
C GLU A 280 -17.24 -16.27 27.16
N ARG A 281 -17.81 -16.87 28.23
CA ARG A 281 -18.19 -16.15 29.46
C ARG A 281 -16.98 -15.64 30.23
N VAL A 282 -15.87 -16.41 30.20
CA VAL A 282 -14.60 -15.99 30.80
C VAL A 282 -14.04 -14.81 30.01
N CYS A 283 -13.99 -14.93 28.69
CA CYS A 283 -13.52 -13.88 27.80
C CYS A 283 -14.36 -12.59 27.90
N ALA A 284 -15.69 -12.72 27.96
CA ALA A 284 -16.58 -11.57 28.09
C ALA A 284 -16.38 -10.82 29.42
N ARG A 285 -16.17 -11.57 30.56
CA ARG A 285 -15.85 -10.95 31.85
C ARG A 285 -14.51 -10.22 31.82
N ALA A 286 -13.48 -10.82 31.25
CA ALA A 286 -12.17 -10.19 31.12
C ALA A 286 -12.23 -8.93 30.27
N LEU A 287 -12.97 -8.97 29.14
CA LEU A 287 -13.20 -7.80 28.29
C LEU A 287 -13.92 -6.66 29.03
N SER A 288 -14.93 -7.02 29.85
CA SER A 288 -15.63 -6.04 30.69
C SER A 288 -14.73 -5.45 31.79
N ALA A 289 -13.90 -6.27 32.43
CA ALA A 289 -12.91 -5.81 33.41
C ALA A 289 -11.83 -4.92 32.80
N ALA A 290 -11.49 -5.16 31.53
CA ALA A 290 -10.55 -4.36 30.75
C ALA A 290 -11.18 -3.06 30.18
N GLY A 291 -12.42 -2.71 30.56
CA GLY A 291 -13.08 -1.53 29.98
C GLY A 291 -13.36 -1.58 28.49
N GLY A 292 -13.32 -2.78 27.89
CA GLY A 292 -13.50 -2.99 26.43
C GLY A 292 -12.19 -3.01 25.63
N ASP A 293 -11.02 -2.78 26.23
CA ASP A 293 -9.73 -2.91 25.55
C ASP A 293 -9.39 -4.39 25.33
N THR A 294 -9.39 -4.80 24.08
CA THR A 294 -9.13 -6.18 23.66
C THR A 294 -7.73 -6.66 24.04
N ARG A 295 -6.72 -5.79 23.99
CA ARG A 295 -5.33 -6.14 24.29
C ARG A 295 -5.11 -6.33 25.78
N VAL A 296 -5.71 -5.45 26.59
CA VAL A 296 -5.70 -5.59 28.05
C VAL A 296 -6.37 -6.88 28.46
N ALA A 297 -7.57 -7.17 27.94
CA ALA A 297 -8.28 -8.42 28.20
C ALA A 297 -7.46 -9.64 27.78
N LEU A 298 -6.80 -9.60 26.61
CA LEU A 298 -5.99 -10.69 26.11
C LEU A 298 -4.76 -10.95 26.98
N VAL A 299 -4.02 -9.92 27.39
CA VAL A 299 -2.85 -10.06 28.28
C VAL A 299 -3.28 -10.56 29.65
N SER A 300 -4.38 -10.03 30.20
CA SER A 300 -4.96 -10.49 31.47
C SER A 300 -5.26 -12.00 31.42
N LEU A 301 -5.94 -12.47 30.38
CA LEU A 301 -6.30 -13.89 30.23
C LEU A 301 -5.09 -14.80 29.99
N LEU A 302 -4.13 -14.38 29.18
CA LEU A 302 -2.96 -15.20 28.84
C LEU A 302 -1.95 -15.28 30.00
N ALA A 303 -1.81 -14.20 30.77
CA ALA A 303 -0.88 -14.11 31.87
C ALA A 303 -1.49 -14.44 33.24
N ASP A 304 -2.80 -14.68 33.30
CA ASP A 304 -3.56 -14.89 34.55
C ASP A 304 -3.31 -13.78 35.57
N VAL A 305 -3.41 -12.52 35.13
CA VAL A 305 -3.25 -11.31 35.92
C VAL A 305 -4.49 -10.42 35.82
N ASP A 306 -4.65 -9.51 36.77
CA ASP A 306 -5.74 -8.53 36.73
C ASP A 306 -5.57 -7.52 35.55
N ALA A 307 -6.65 -6.83 35.22
CA ALA A 307 -6.67 -5.88 34.08
C ALA A 307 -5.69 -4.70 34.29
N ASP A 308 -5.49 -4.23 35.53
CA ASP A 308 -4.58 -3.11 35.81
C ASP A 308 -3.14 -3.53 35.64
N THR A 309 -2.77 -4.73 36.02
CA THR A 309 -1.43 -5.30 35.79
C THR A 309 -1.19 -5.51 34.29
N ALA A 310 -2.18 -6.05 33.57
CA ALA A 310 -2.11 -6.20 32.12
C ALA A 310 -1.96 -4.85 31.39
N ALA A 311 -2.70 -3.83 31.81
CA ALA A 311 -2.63 -2.48 31.25
C ALA A 311 -1.24 -1.84 31.46
N ARG A 312 -0.66 -1.98 32.67
CA ARG A 312 0.71 -1.50 32.93
C ARG A 312 1.75 -2.19 32.03
N ALA A 313 1.70 -3.52 31.98
CA ALA A 313 2.61 -4.30 31.11
C ALA A 313 2.49 -3.91 29.62
N LEU A 314 1.29 -3.67 29.15
CA LEU A 314 1.05 -3.16 27.79
C LEU A 314 1.59 -1.74 27.60
N GLY A 315 1.45 -0.86 28.59
CA GLY A 315 2.01 0.49 28.55
C GLY A 315 3.55 0.46 28.39
N GLU A 316 4.23 -0.36 29.21
CA GLU A 316 5.69 -0.56 29.14
C GLU A 316 6.12 -1.19 27.80
N ALA A 317 5.29 -2.07 27.24
CA ALA A 317 5.50 -2.72 25.97
C ALA A 317 5.03 -1.89 24.74
N ARG A 318 4.68 -0.61 24.91
CA ARG A 318 4.16 0.26 23.85
C ARG A 318 2.93 -0.33 23.13
N GLY A 319 2.05 -0.98 23.89
CA GLY A 319 0.82 -1.60 23.40
C GLY A 319 1.00 -2.91 22.64
N ARG A 320 2.19 -3.52 22.66
CA ARG A 320 2.50 -4.79 21.97
C ARG A 320 2.26 -5.97 22.92
N VAL A 321 1.34 -6.87 22.55
CA VAL A 321 0.92 -7.99 23.40
C VAL A 321 2.08 -8.94 23.74
N ARG A 322 2.85 -9.40 22.75
CA ARG A 322 3.95 -10.36 23.00
C ARG A 322 5.05 -9.80 23.93
N PRO A 323 5.56 -8.57 23.75
CA PRO A 323 6.48 -7.98 24.71
C PRO A 323 5.89 -7.79 26.11
N ALA A 324 4.59 -7.43 26.21
CA ALA A 324 3.91 -7.34 27.51
C ALA A 324 3.87 -8.68 28.23
N LEU A 325 3.53 -9.77 27.54
CA LEU A 325 3.56 -11.14 28.09
C LEU A 325 4.97 -11.56 28.51
N ALA A 326 5.99 -11.24 27.71
CA ALA A 326 7.38 -11.50 28.07
C ALA A 326 7.80 -10.76 29.34
N GLY A 327 7.37 -9.50 29.52
CA GLY A 327 7.61 -8.71 30.73
C GLY A 327 6.93 -9.31 31.96
N LEU A 328 5.84 -10.06 31.79
CA LEU A 328 5.15 -10.80 32.86
C LEU A 328 5.70 -12.22 33.08
N GLY A 329 6.85 -12.57 32.47
CA GLY A 329 7.53 -13.86 32.68
C GLY A 329 6.99 -15.00 31.83
N LEU A 330 6.08 -14.74 30.88
CA LEU A 330 5.63 -15.75 29.95
C LEU A 330 6.57 -15.79 28.74
N PRO A 331 7.05 -16.99 28.33
CA PRO A 331 7.80 -17.08 27.07
C PRO A 331 6.91 -16.57 25.96
N GLY A 332 7.43 -15.67 25.13
CA GLY A 332 6.71 -15.23 23.94
C GLY A 332 6.48 -16.47 23.07
N GLN A 333 5.30 -17.09 23.21
CA GLN A 333 4.98 -18.33 22.53
C GLN A 333 5.12 -18.13 21.01
N VAL A 334 6.09 -18.78 20.42
CA VAL A 334 6.08 -19.17 19.02
C VAL A 334 4.86 -20.08 18.88
N ALA A 335 3.95 -19.79 17.95
CA ALA A 335 2.83 -20.67 17.66
C ALA A 335 3.31 -22.11 17.46
N PRO A 336 2.59 -23.13 17.93
CA PRO A 336 2.87 -24.50 17.54
C PRO A 336 2.83 -24.59 16.00
N GLU A 337 3.80 -25.29 15.42
CA GLU A 337 3.93 -25.62 14.00
C GLU A 337 2.69 -26.28 13.42
#